data_12ba4b746096db1c979d5428f3f4a133
#
_entry.id   12ba4b746096db1c979d5428f3f4a133
#
_cell.length_a   1.000
_cell.length_b   1.000
_cell.length_c   1.000
_cell.angle_alpha   90.00
_cell.angle_beta   90.00
_cell.angle_gamma   90.00
#
_symmetry.space_group_name_H-M   'P 1'
#
loop_
_entity.id
_entity.type
_entity.pdbx_description
1 polymer ?
#
loop_
_entity_poly.entity_id
_entity_poly.type
_entity_poly.pdbx_seq_one_letter_code
_entity_poly.pdbx_strand_id
1 'polypeptide(L)'
;MDSPLKDERKSGKKVSRPVVYCRNVSGLLDFLKEKRSFDSDSELFTKVGIDGGGGFLKVCLMVDQVGPVRESEPRPKQTFSYEKGAFQKKLKFSGVKKLMVVAIVQNVCENFDNTKILLDLTNLNAISFVSSVDMKMANCLLGLGTAASSYPCPWCEQPKSSFQKDYQGGHQLRTFAAIKSEALRYQEAVKRHRGQTKLSSAAFLSCERLPLLLVQDDNHQVIDVLPPMELHLLLGVLNNIYNHLDSSLKSSNCSITAADWSIPIGLTRSEHYGGQYNGNQCLKLLKSLDQLESLLKREGAVEAGQPALHALQAFYQVVQSCFGDGLELNFQEKINEFGTCYLKLGLPVTPKVHAILVHVPQFLTRNSKQKKGLGYWSEQALESVHHDWDALWGDYKRPITHKEYKEKLLACAIRYNSRHI
;
A
#
# COMPACT_ATOMS: atom_id res chain seq x y z
N MET A 1 -25.92 -8.98 -4.97
CA MET A 1 -25.89 -9.81 -6.18
C MET A 1 -24.92 -10.95 -5.93
N ASP A 2 -25.20 -12.16 -6.41
CA ASP A 2 -24.24 -13.28 -6.27
C ASP A 2 -23.39 -13.33 -7.54
N SER A 3 -22.06 -13.29 -7.36
CA SER A 3 -21.10 -13.30 -8.48
C SER A 3 -20.20 -14.53 -8.41
N PRO A 4 -19.78 -15.10 -9.55
CA PRO A 4 -18.87 -16.25 -9.59
C PRO A 4 -17.44 -15.79 -9.28
N LEU A 5 -17.05 -15.89 -8.01
CA LEU A 5 -15.77 -15.47 -7.49
C LEU A 5 -14.89 -16.69 -7.15
N LYS A 6 -13.57 -16.49 -7.02
CA LYS A 6 -12.66 -17.55 -6.58
C LYS A 6 -12.52 -17.54 -5.07
N ASP A 7 -12.66 -18.72 -4.45
CA ASP A 7 -12.59 -18.91 -3.00
C ASP A 7 -11.18 -18.63 -2.46
N GLU A 8 -11.10 -17.97 -1.31
CA GLU A 8 -9.85 -17.69 -0.62
C GLU A 8 -9.13 -18.96 -0.15
N ARG A 9 -9.91 -19.96 0.30
CA ARG A 9 -9.39 -21.21 0.90
C ARG A 9 -9.06 -22.30 -0.11
N LYS A 10 -9.65 -22.24 -1.30
CA LYS A 10 -9.49 -23.25 -2.35
C LYS A 10 -9.09 -22.56 -3.65
N SER A 11 -7.80 -22.35 -3.83
CA SER A 11 -7.24 -21.74 -5.04
C SER A 11 -7.86 -22.32 -6.31
N GLY A 12 -8.47 -21.46 -7.12
CA GLY A 12 -9.04 -21.80 -8.42
C GLY A 12 -10.49 -22.28 -8.43
N LYS A 13 -11.10 -22.63 -7.29
CA LYS A 13 -12.51 -23.04 -7.27
C LYS A 13 -13.42 -21.82 -7.38
N LYS A 14 -14.32 -21.84 -8.37
CA LYS A 14 -15.39 -20.82 -8.49
C LYS A 14 -16.44 -21.05 -7.41
N VAL A 15 -16.81 -19.98 -6.73
CA VAL A 15 -17.85 -19.97 -5.69
C VAL A 15 -18.79 -18.81 -5.94
N SER A 16 -20.07 -19.00 -5.63
CA SER A 16 -21.03 -17.89 -5.59
C SER A 16 -20.93 -17.17 -4.26
N ARG A 17 -20.73 -15.86 -4.28
CA ARG A 17 -20.63 -15.03 -3.06
C ARG A 17 -21.50 -13.78 -3.22
N PRO A 18 -22.24 -13.38 -2.18
CA PRO A 18 -22.90 -12.09 -2.14
C PRO A 18 -21.88 -10.97 -2.18
N VAL A 19 -22.08 -10.02 -3.08
CA VAL A 19 -21.30 -8.78 -3.19
C VAL A 19 -22.21 -7.61 -2.85
N VAL A 20 -21.76 -6.75 -1.94
CA VAL A 20 -22.38 -5.43 -1.71
C VAL A 20 -21.53 -4.41 -2.46
N TYR A 21 -22.16 -3.56 -3.25
CA TYR A 21 -21.46 -2.55 -4.04
C TYR A 21 -22.32 -1.32 -4.34
N CYS A 22 -21.64 -0.18 -4.55
CA CYS A 22 -22.25 1.07 -5.00
C CYS A 22 -22.46 1.01 -6.51
N ARG A 23 -23.71 1.16 -6.96
CA ARG A 23 -24.07 1.11 -8.39
C ARG A 23 -23.74 2.40 -9.14
N ASN A 24 -23.73 3.51 -8.44
CA ASN A 24 -23.52 4.84 -9.01
C ASN A 24 -22.46 5.60 -8.22
N VAL A 25 -21.18 5.36 -8.57
CA VAL A 25 -20.05 6.00 -7.89
C VAL A 25 -20.00 7.49 -8.25
N SER A 26 -20.36 7.89 -9.48
CA SER A 26 -20.41 9.31 -9.84
C SER A 26 -21.44 10.07 -9.00
N GLY A 27 -22.64 9.51 -8.84
CA GLY A 27 -23.65 10.11 -7.96
C GLY A 27 -23.25 10.12 -6.47
N LEU A 28 -22.44 9.14 -6.03
CA LEU A 28 -21.84 9.17 -4.70
C LEU A 28 -20.85 10.33 -4.56
N LEU A 29 -20.04 10.61 -5.60
CA LEU A 29 -19.12 11.76 -5.60
C LEU A 29 -19.88 13.08 -5.48
N ASP A 30 -20.96 13.26 -6.26
CA ASP A 30 -21.78 14.47 -6.22
C ASP A 30 -22.43 14.64 -4.84
N PHE A 31 -22.98 13.57 -4.27
CA PHE A 31 -23.51 13.55 -2.91
C PHE A 31 -22.45 13.93 -1.85
N LEU A 32 -21.23 13.40 -1.96
CA LEU A 32 -20.17 13.73 -1.03
C LEU A 32 -19.67 15.16 -1.16
N LYS A 33 -19.65 15.72 -2.39
CA LYS A 33 -19.37 17.15 -2.62
C LYS A 33 -20.33 18.03 -1.84
N GLU A 34 -21.63 17.77 -1.97
CA GLU A 34 -22.67 18.51 -1.27
C GLU A 34 -22.55 18.37 0.25
N LYS A 35 -22.52 17.12 0.75
CA LYS A 35 -22.50 16.83 2.20
C LYS A 35 -21.26 17.33 2.93
N ARG A 36 -20.11 17.34 2.25
CA ARG A 36 -18.84 17.84 2.80
C ARG A 36 -18.60 19.31 2.52
N SER A 37 -19.57 19.99 1.90
CA SER A 37 -19.52 21.42 1.56
C SER A 37 -18.24 21.78 0.81
N PHE A 38 -17.89 21.00 -0.19
CA PHE A 38 -16.75 21.31 -1.07
C PHE A 38 -17.12 22.49 -1.97
N ASP A 39 -16.14 23.37 -2.23
CA ASP A 39 -16.35 24.47 -3.17
C ASP A 39 -16.67 23.94 -4.57
N SER A 40 -17.68 24.54 -5.23
CA SER A 40 -18.13 24.14 -6.57
C SER A 40 -17.02 24.10 -7.60
N ASP A 41 -16.06 25.04 -7.49
CA ASP A 41 -14.98 25.26 -8.45
C ASP A 41 -13.67 24.55 -8.05
N SER A 42 -13.67 23.81 -6.94
CA SER A 42 -12.48 23.13 -6.50
C SER A 42 -12.30 21.80 -7.23
N GLU A 43 -11.05 21.50 -7.57
CA GLU A 43 -10.66 20.19 -8.07
C GLU A 43 -10.81 19.14 -6.98
N LEU A 44 -11.36 17.97 -7.32
CA LEU A 44 -11.45 16.85 -6.40
C LEU A 44 -10.21 15.96 -6.49
N PHE A 45 -9.66 15.64 -5.35
CA PHE A 45 -8.72 14.55 -5.20
C PHE A 45 -9.46 13.26 -4.83
N THR A 46 -9.50 12.35 -5.78
CA THR A 46 -10.15 11.05 -5.58
C THR A 46 -9.10 9.95 -5.48
N LYS A 47 -9.19 9.15 -4.42
CA LYS A 47 -8.28 8.05 -4.16
C LYS A 47 -9.06 6.75 -4.00
N VAL A 48 -8.66 5.72 -4.73
CA VAL A 48 -9.22 4.38 -4.65
C VAL A 48 -8.22 3.43 -4.03
N GLY A 49 -8.67 2.68 -3.05
CA GLY A 49 -7.89 1.59 -2.47
C GLY A 49 -8.61 0.26 -2.62
N ILE A 50 -7.82 -0.79 -2.89
CA ILE A 50 -8.32 -2.16 -3.00
C ILE A 50 -7.40 -3.03 -2.16
N ASP A 51 -7.99 -3.78 -1.24
CA ASP A 51 -7.21 -4.65 -0.38
C ASP A 51 -8.02 -5.81 0.20
N GLY A 52 -7.34 -6.93 0.45
CA GLY A 52 -7.87 -8.14 1.07
C GLY A 52 -7.41 -8.26 2.53
N GLY A 53 -8.30 -7.97 3.49
CA GLY A 53 -7.98 -8.12 4.91
C GLY A 53 -9.20 -8.47 5.74
N GLY A 54 -9.01 -9.13 6.91
CA GLY A 54 -10.09 -9.58 7.78
C GLY A 54 -11.05 -10.57 7.11
N GLY A 55 -10.59 -11.32 6.09
CA GLY A 55 -11.44 -12.25 5.31
C GLY A 55 -12.37 -11.54 4.31
N PHE A 56 -12.15 -10.27 4.01
CA PHE A 56 -12.91 -9.50 3.03
C PHE A 56 -12.01 -8.89 1.97
N LEU A 57 -12.44 -8.94 0.70
CA LEU A 57 -11.89 -8.11 -0.36
C LEU A 57 -12.76 -6.85 -0.44
N LYS A 58 -12.13 -5.68 -0.28
CA LYS A 58 -12.79 -4.37 -0.21
C LYS A 58 -12.27 -3.45 -1.30
N VAL A 59 -13.17 -2.63 -1.84
CA VAL A 59 -12.84 -1.46 -2.65
C VAL A 59 -13.32 -0.24 -1.88
N CYS A 60 -12.39 0.66 -1.60
CA CYS A 60 -12.66 1.87 -0.82
C CYS A 60 -12.40 3.11 -1.67
N LEU A 61 -13.20 4.15 -1.47
CA LEU A 61 -13.13 5.42 -2.16
C LEU A 61 -12.93 6.54 -1.13
N MET A 62 -11.91 7.36 -1.31
CA MET A 62 -11.71 8.61 -0.60
C MET A 62 -11.89 9.76 -1.55
N VAL A 63 -12.57 10.81 -1.09
CA VAL A 63 -12.72 12.05 -1.83
C VAL A 63 -12.33 13.20 -0.92
N ASP A 64 -11.46 14.05 -1.40
CA ASP A 64 -11.04 15.28 -0.73
C ASP A 64 -11.01 16.43 -1.74
N GLN A 65 -11.02 17.64 -1.24
CA GLN A 65 -10.89 18.85 -2.05
C GLN A 65 -9.41 19.21 -2.19
N VAL A 66 -8.95 19.46 -3.41
CA VAL A 66 -7.66 20.11 -3.64
C VAL A 66 -7.86 21.60 -3.38
N GLY A 67 -7.56 22.05 -2.15
CA GLY A 67 -7.58 23.47 -1.83
C GLY A 67 -6.35 24.19 -2.41
N PRO A 68 -6.42 25.54 -2.64
CA PRO A 68 -5.22 26.33 -2.82
C PRO A 68 -4.31 26.05 -1.62
N VAL A 69 -3.00 25.95 -1.88
CA VAL A 69 -1.99 25.81 -0.81
C VAL A 69 -2.08 27.09 0.04
N ARG A 70 -2.98 27.10 1.01
CA ARG A 70 -2.95 28.11 2.06
C ARG A 70 -1.70 27.84 2.84
N GLU A 71 -0.78 28.78 2.80
CA GLU A 71 0.37 28.79 3.70
C GLU A 71 -0.21 28.49 5.09
N SER A 72 0.30 27.47 5.70
CA SER A 72 -0.24 26.75 6.84
C SER A 72 -0.64 27.68 7.99
N GLU A 73 -1.88 28.12 8.02
CA GLU A 73 -2.51 28.30 9.31
C GLU A 73 -2.73 26.90 9.91
N PRO A 74 -2.30 26.67 11.15
CA PRO A 74 -2.61 25.43 11.83
C PRO A 74 -4.13 25.27 11.83
N ARG A 75 -4.67 24.31 11.09
CA ARG A 75 -6.12 24.03 11.08
C ARG A 75 -6.58 23.97 12.52
N PRO A 76 -7.58 24.77 12.94
CA PRO A 76 -8.09 24.72 14.29
C PRO A 76 -8.49 23.27 14.56
N LYS A 77 -7.91 22.69 15.60
CA LYS A 77 -8.27 21.34 16.06
C LYS A 77 -9.74 21.42 16.45
N GLN A 78 -10.65 21.08 15.53
CA GLN A 78 -12.05 20.96 15.86
C GLN A 78 -12.20 19.82 16.86
N THR A 79 -12.24 20.20 18.13
CA THR A 79 -12.56 19.32 19.23
C THR A 79 -14.09 19.29 19.33
N PHE A 80 -14.72 18.25 18.80
CA PHE A 80 -16.09 17.94 19.15
C PHE A 80 -16.11 17.33 20.56
N SER A 81 -16.57 18.09 21.55
CA SER A 81 -16.87 17.55 22.86
C SER A 81 -18.25 16.89 22.82
N TYR A 82 -18.28 15.57 22.89
CA TYR A 82 -19.50 14.85 23.26
C TYR A 82 -19.56 14.78 24.79
N GLU A 83 -20.43 15.59 25.41
CA GLU A 83 -20.78 15.43 26.82
C GLU A 83 -21.64 14.19 26.99
N LYS A 84 -21.01 13.07 27.34
CA LYS A 84 -21.57 12.01 28.18
C LYS A 84 -20.42 11.23 28.80
N GLY A 85 -20.22 11.45 30.10
CA GLY A 85 -19.54 10.59 31.06
C GLY A 85 -18.10 10.18 30.69
N ALA A 86 -17.12 10.92 31.19
CA ALA A 86 -15.77 10.49 31.58
C ALA A 86 -14.79 9.89 30.54
N PHE A 87 -15.05 9.93 29.23
CA PHE A 87 -14.06 9.62 28.22
C PHE A 87 -14.12 10.61 27.05
N GLN A 88 -13.37 11.71 27.14
CA GLN A 88 -13.05 12.54 25.96
C GLN A 88 -12.06 11.77 25.06
N LYS A 89 -12.54 10.95 24.14
CA LYS A 89 -11.75 10.51 23.01
C LYS A 89 -11.59 11.69 22.06
N LYS A 90 -10.43 12.35 22.08
CA LYS A 90 -10.02 13.28 21.02
C LYS A 90 -10.01 12.51 19.70
N LEU A 91 -11.06 12.63 18.91
CA LEU A 91 -11.14 12.09 17.57
C LEU A 91 -10.23 12.94 16.67
N LYS A 92 -8.96 12.50 16.50
CA LYS A 92 -8.11 13.05 15.43
C LYS A 92 -8.78 12.70 14.10
N PHE A 93 -8.94 13.71 13.22
CA PHE A 93 -9.32 13.48 11.83
C PHE A 93 -8.21 12.67 11.16
N SER A 94 -8.38 11.36 11.10
CA SER A 94 -7.52 10.46 10.33
C SER A 94 -8.10 10.31 8.92
N GLY A 95 -7.25 10.08 7.92
CA GLY A 95 -7.68 9.81 6.54
C GLY A 95 -8.70 8.67 6.42
N VAL A 96 -8.75 7.77 7.41
CA VAL A 96 -9.73 6.67 7.54
C VAL A 96 -11.16 7.18 7.55
N LYS A 97 -11.43 8.31 8.20
CA LYS A 97 -12.80 8.89 8.31
C LYS A 97 -13.34 9.44 6.99
N LYS A 98 -12.52 9.49 5.94
CA LYS A 98 -12.94 9.94 4.62
C LYS A 98 -13.14 8.78 3.65
N LEU A 99 -12.84 7.53 4.06
CA LEU A 99 -12.93 6.34 3.22
C LEU A 99 -14.33 5.71 3.26
N MET A 100 -14.94 5.62 2.10
CA MET A 100 -16.21 4.93 1.88
C MET A 100 -15.94 3.54 1.31
N VAL A 101 -16.57 2.51 1.85
CA VAL A 101 -16.55 1.17 1.24
C VAL A 101 -17.55 1.15 0.08
N VAL A 102 -17.03 1.08 -1.16
CA VAL A 102 -17.86 1.09 -2.38
C VAL A 102 -18.08 -0.30 -2.95
N ALA A 103 -17.26 -1.29 -2.61
CA ALA A 103 -17.56 -2.70 -2.84
C ALA A 103 -16.94 -3.56 -1.75
N ILE A 104 -17.62 -4.67 -1.41
CA ILE A 104 -17.12 -5.63 -0.42
C ILE A 104 -17.68 -7.02 -0.67
N VAL A 105 -16.82 -8.01 -0.48
CA VAL A 105 -17.16 -9.43 -0.57
C VAL A 105 -16.33 -10.23 0.42
N GLN A 106 -16.91 -11.26 1.03
CA GLN A 106 -16.26 -12.09 2.04
C GLN A 106 -15.75 -13.43 1.47
N ASN A 107 -14.61 -13.90 2.00
CA ASN A 107 -14.00 -15.21 1.72
C ASN A 107 -13.74 -15.46 0.23
N VAL A 108 -13.10 -14.49 -0.42
CA VAL A 108 -12.61 -14.62 -1.80
C VAL A 108 -11.13 -14.29 -1.87
N CYS A 109 -10.43 -14.87 -2.84
CA CYS A 109 -9.03 -14.57 -3.10
C CYS A 109 -8.85 -13.11 -3.57
N GLU A 110 -7.84 -12.46 -3.08
CA GLU A 110 -7.29 -11.23 -3.66
C GLU A 110 -6.49 -11.59 -4.92
N ASN A 111 -7.15 -11.52 -6.06
CA ASN A 111 -6.57 -11.84 -7.36
C ASN A 111 -7.20 -11.02 -8.49
N PHE A 112 -6.60 -11.10 -9.67
CA PHE A 112 -7.01 -10.36 -10.85
C PHE A 112 -8.49 -10.54 -11.23
N ASP A 113 -9.00 -11.79 -11.23
CA ASP A 113 -10.35 -12.07 -11.71
C ASP A 113 -11.41 -11.53 -10.74
N ASN A 114 -11.19 -11.69 -9.43
CA ASN A 114 -12.10 -11.17 -8.40
C ASN A 114 -12.06 -9.63 -8.35
N THR A 115 -10.87 -9.04 -8.47
CA THR A 115 -10.70 -7.59 -8.52
C THR A 115 -11.39 -7.00 -9.74
N LYS A 116 -11.24 -7.65 -10.91
CA LYS A 116 -11.95 -7.25 -12.14
C LYS A 116 -13.46 -7.20 -11.94
N ILE A 117 -14.04 -8.24 -11.34
CA ILE A 117 -15.48 -8.28 -11.06
C ILE A 117 -15.92 -7.10 -10.19
N LEU A 118 -15.17 -6.76 -9.15
CA LEU A 118 -15.54 -5.64 -8.27
C LEU A 118 -15.43 -4.29 -9.00
N LEU A 119 -14.39 -4.09 -9.83
CA LEU A 119 -14.24 -2.87 -10.63
C LEU A 119 -15.35 -2.74 -11.68
N ASP A 120 -15.68 -3.84 -12.36
CA ASP A 120 -16.80 -3.85 -13.34
C ASP A 120 -18.14 -3.53 -12.67
N LEU A 121 -18.43 -4.11 -11.50
CA LEU A 121 -19.68 -3.88 -10.76
C LEU A 121 -19.82 -2.43 -10.27
N THR A 122 -18.74 -1.79 -9.87
CA THR A 122 -18.74 -0.42 -9.36
C THR A 122 -18.59 0.63 -10.44
N ASN A 123 -18.21 0.23 -11.66
CA ASN A 123 -17.88 1.13 -12.76
C ASN A 123 -16.90 2.26 -12.36
N LEU A 124 -15.92 1.94 -11.52
CA LEU A 124 -14.94 2.92 -11.01
C LEU A 124 -14.12 3.58 -12.12
N ASN A 125 -13.90 2.87 -13.22
CA ASN A 125 -13.18 3.43 -14.37
C ASN A 125 -13.93 4.59 -15.08
N ALA A 126 -15.17 4.90 -14.68
CA ALA A 126 -15.90 6.08 -15.16
C ALA A 126 -15.48 7.39 -14.48
N ILE A 127 -14.65 7.32 -13.43
CA ILE A 127 -14.13 8.48 -12.70
C ILE A 127 -12.60 8.51 -12.75
N SER A 128 -12.02 9.70 -12.66
CA SER A 128 -10.57 9.86 -12.49
C SER A 128 -10.17 9.67 -11.03
N PHE A 129 -9.14 8.88 -10.77
CA PHE A 129 -8.63 8.63 -9.42
C PHE A 129 -7.16 8.23 -9.41
N VAL A 130 -6.53 8.39 -8.25
CA VAL A 130 -5.24 7.81 -7.91
C VAL A 130 -5.48 6.52 -7.13
N SER A 131 -4.79 5.45 -7.47
CA SER A 131 -4.94 4.16 -6.79
C SER A 131 -3.88 3.98 -5.70
N SER A 132 -4.31 3.87 -4.44
CA SER A 132 -3.45 3.59 -3.28
C SER A 132 -3.63 2.14 -2.87
N VAL A 133 -2.67 1.30 -3.27
CA VAL A 133 -2.72 -0.15 -3.05
C VAL A 133 -1.32 -0.67 -2.76
N ASP A 134 -1.21 -1.87 -2.19
CA ASP A 134 0.09 -2.52 -2.03
C ASP A 134 0.71 -2.95 -3.38
N MET A 135 1.98 -3.34 -3.39
CA MET A 135 2.69 -3.73 -4.61
C MET A 135 2.11 -4.98 -5.28
N LYS A 136 1.56 -5.91 -4.50
CA LYS A 136 0.90 -7.12 -5.03
C LYS A 136 -0.37 -6.74 -5.77
N MET A 137 -1.19 -5.88 -5.18
CA MET A 137 -2.41 -5.38 -5.80
C MET A 137 -2.09 -4.45 -6.98
N ALA A 138 -1.03 -3.61 -6.91
CA ALA A 138 -0.57 -2.81 -8.03
C ALA A 138 -0.24 -3.69 -9.25
N ASN A 139 0.55 -4.76 -9.06
CA ASN A 139 0.83 -5.72 -10.13
C ASN A 139 -0.44 -6.43 -10.63
N CYS A 140 -1.36 -6.74 -9.73
CA CYS A 140 -2.67 -7.32 -10.06
C CYS A 140 -3.48 -6.37 -10.97
N LEU A 141 -3.60 -5.09 -10.60
CA LEU A 141 -4.34 -4.07 -11.35
C LEU A 141 -3.75 -3.80 -12.73
N LEU A 142 -2.44 -3.92 -12.85
CA LEU A 142 -1.72 -3.74 -14.11
C LEU A 142 -1.63 -5.01 -14.96
N GLY A 143 -2.10 -6.15 -14.46
CA GLY A 143 -1.98 -7.44 -15.15
C GLY A 143 -0.56 -7.97 -15.26
N LEU A 144 0.33 -7.55 -14.35
CA LEU A 144 1.72 -7.96 -14.30
C LEU A 144 1.89 -9.27 -13.52
N GLY A 145 3.04 -9.91 -13.73
CA GLY A 145 3.50 -11.04 -12.91
C GLY A 145 3.76 -10.62 -11.46
N THR A 146 3.99 -11.62 -10.60
CA THR A 146 4.23 -11.41 -9.17
C THR A 146 5.60 -10.80 -8.88
N ALA A 147 5.89 -10.47 -7.61
CA ALA A 147 7.21 -10.01 -7.14
C ALA A 147 8.36 -11.02 -7.43
N ALA A 148 8.03 -12.29 -7.76
CA ALA A 148 9.00 -13.29 -8.17
C ALA A 148 9.34 -13.26 -9.68
N SER A 149 8.59 -12.51 -10.48
CA SER A 149 8.79 -12.40 -11.92
C SER A 149 10.10 -11.68 -12.26
N SER A 150 10.53 -11.80 -13.53
CA SER A 150 11.77 -11.16 -14.00
C SER A 150 11.69 -9.64 -14.00
N TYR A 151 10.51 -9.06 -14.20
CA TYR A 151 10.23 -7.63 -14.21
C TYR A 151 9.12 -7.31 -13.18
N PRO A 152 9.44 -7.33 -11.87
CA PRO A 152 8.43 -7.25 -10.81
C PRO A 152 7.98 -5.83 -10.47
N CYS A 153 8.68 -4.82 -10.99
CA CYS A 153 8.39 -3.42 -10.69
C CYS A 153 7.14 -2.95 -11.44
N PRO A 154 6.11 -2.38 -10.76
CA PRO A 154 4.94 -1.84 -11.44
C PRO A 154 5.23 -0.57 -12.22
N TRP A 155 6.28 0.19 -11.88
CA TRP A 155 6.54 1.52 -12.42
C TRP A 155 7.57 1.57 -13.55
N CYS A 156 8.50 0.61 -13.63
CA CYS A 156 9.53 0.61 -14.67
C CYS A 156 9.76 -0.78 -15.29
N GLU A 157 10.49 -0.77 -16.39
CA GLU A 157 10.84 -1.96 -17.17
C GLU A 157 12.21 -2.54 -16.79
N GLN A 158 12.70 -2.23 -15.59
CA GLN A 158 13.97 -2.76 -15.12
C GLN A 158 13.85 -4.23 -14.70
N PRO A 159 14.74 -5.12 -15.20
CA PRO A 159 14.78 -6.49 -14.74
C PRO A 159 15.30 -6.58 -13.30
N LYS A 160 14.72 -7.47 -12.51
CA LYS A 160 15.11 -7.69 -11.10
C LYS A 160 16.61 -7.99 -10.94
N SER A 161 17.22 -8.65 -11.91
CA SER A 161 18.65 -9.00 -11.90
C SER A 161 19.57 -7.77 -11.96
N SER A 162 19.08 -6.62 -12.42
CA SER A 162 19.87 -5.39 -12.51
C SER A 162 19.64 -4.41 -11.35
N PHE A 163 18.68 -4.65 -10.46
CA PHE A 163 18.37 -3.73 -9.35
C PHE A 163 19.59 -3.37 -8.50
N GLN A 164 20.48 -4.35 -8.25
CA GLN A 164 21.69 -4.15 -7.45
C GLN A 164 22.74 -3.30 -8.16
N LYS A 165 22.84 -3.43 -9.49
CA LYS A 165 23.86 -2.75 -10.30
C LYS A 165 23.45 -1.34 -10.70
N ASP A 166 22.17 -1.18 -11.04
CA ASP A 166 21.63 0.04 -11.64
C ASP A 166 20.57 0.69 -10.71
N TYR A 167 20.93 0.84 -9.43
CA TYR A 167 19.99 1.33 -8.41
C TYR A 167 19.71 2.85 -8.50
N GLN A 168 20.53 3.61 -9.25
CA GLN A 168 20.38 5.06 -9.36
C GLN A 168 19.32 5.53 -10.38
N GLY A 169 18.64 4.61 -11.04
CA GLY A 169 17.57 4.94 -11.99
C GLY A 169 18.03 5.04 -13.44
N GLY A 170 17.27 5.78 -14.26
CA GLY A 170 17.51 5.89 -15.71
C GLY A 170 16.72 4.87 -16.54
N HIS A 171 15.91 4.02 -15.90
CA HIS A 171 15.09 3.05 -16.60
C HIS A 171 13.79 3.65 -17.11
N GLN A 172 13.31 3.09 -18.23
CA GLN A 172 12.06 3.52 -18.84
C GLN A 172 10.89 3.25 -17.88
N LEU A 173 10.09 4.29 -17.61
CA LEU A 173 8.84 4.15 -16.88
C LEU A 173 7.79 3.45 -17.74
N ARG A 174 7.03 2.56 -17.12
CA ARG A 174 5.91 1.91 -17.77
C ARG A 174 4.79 2.90 -18.09
N THR A 175 4.22 2.77 -19.28
CA THR A 175 2.97 3.40 -19.67
C THR A 175 1.87 2.34 -19.77
N PHE A 176 0.61 2.75 -19.70
CA PHE A 176 -0.51 1.83 -19.92
C PHE A 176 -0.50 1.27 -21.35
N ALA A 177 -0.10 2.07 -22.34
CA ALA A 177 0.07 1.62 -23.73
C ALA A 177 1.11 0.50 -23.86
N ALA A 178 2.28 0.66 -23.24
CA ALA A 178 3.33 -0.36 -23.26
C ALA A 178 2.86 -1.67 -22.59
N ILE A 179 2.24 -1.58 -21.41
CA ILE A 179 1.69 -2.76 -20.72
C ILE A 179 0.63 -3.47 -21.58
N LYS A 180 -0.31 -2.72 -22.17
CA LYS A 180 -1.35 -3.28 -23.05
C LYS A 180 -0.74 -4.01 -24.26
N SER A 181 0.24 -3.37 -24.91
CA SER A 181 0.95 -3.97 -26.06
C SER A 181 1.62 -5.28 -25.70
N GLU A 182 2.42 -5.31 -24.62
CA GLU A 182 3.13 -6.52 -24.20
C GLU A 182 2.17 -7.61 -23.72
N ALA A 183 1.08 -7.24 -23.01
CA ALA A 183 0.07 -8.21 -22.59
C ALA A 183 -0.64 -8.87 -23.76
N LEU A 184 -0.96 -8.13 -24.83
CA LEU A 184 -1.56 -8.68 -26.06
C LEU A 184 -0.58 -9.63 -26.76
N ARG A 185 0.70 -9.23 -26.89
CA ARG A 185 1.76 -10.08 -27.46
C ARG A 185 1.91 -11.38 -26.67
N TYR A 186 1.90 -11.30 -25.32
CA TYR A 186 1.96 -12.48 -24.45
C TYR A 186 0.76 -13.40 -24.68
N GLN A 187 -0.48 -12.84 -24.69
CA GLN A 187 -1.69 -13.62 -24.89
C GLN A 187 -1.71 -14.33 -26.25
N GLU A 188 -1.21 -13.68 -27.30
CA GLU A 188 -1.04 -14.34 -28.61
C GLU A 188 0.01 -15.44 -28.58
N ALA A 189 1.15 -15.20 -27.93
CA ALA A 189 2.17 -16.21 -27.76
C ALA A 189 1.66 -17.44 -27.00
N VAL A 190 0.88 -17.21 -25.92
CA VAL A 190 0.22 -18.30 -25.17
C VAL A 190 -0.73 -19.12 -26.04
N LYS A 191 -1.54 -18.48 -26.91
CA LYS A 191 -2.43 -19.19 -27.85
C LYS A 191 -1.67 -20.08 -28.84
N ARG A 192 -0.48 -19.66 -29.25
CA ARG A 192 0.38 -20.42 -30.17
C ARG A 192 1.25 -21.48 -29.46
N HIS A 193 1.40 -21.34 -28.15
CA HIS A 193 2.25 -22.23 -27.36
C HIS A 193 1.61 -23.61 -27.20
N ARG A 194 2.28 -24.66 -27.72
CA ARG A 194 1.81 -26.07 -27.67
C ARG A 194 2.50 -26.87 -26.56
N GLY A 195 3.31 -26.21 -25.72
CA GLY A 195 4.04 -26.87 -24.64
C GLY A 195 3.15 -27.21 -23.44
N GLN A 196 3.54 -28.20 -22.66
CA GLN A 196 2.83 -28.59 -21.42
C GLN A 196 3.06 -27.61 -20.25
N THR A 197 4.13 -26.83 -20.29
CA THR A 197 4.50 -25.85 -19.26
C THR A 197 3.95 -24.47 -19.57
N LYS A 198 3.62 -23.69 -18.52
CA LYS A 198 3.22 -22.27 -18.67
C LYS A 198 4.34 -21.50 -19.38
N LEU A 199 3.99 -20.75 -20.45
CA LEU A 199 4.93 -19.86 -21.13
C LEU A 199 5.42 -18.78 -20.16
N SER A 200 6.73 -18.53 -20.14
CA SER A 200 7.29 -17.43 -19.34
C SER A 200 6.88 -16.07 -19.92
N SER A 201 6.45 -15.17 -19.05
CA SER A 201 6.13 -13.78 -19.42
C SER A 201 7.35 -12.85 -19.43
N ALA A 202 8.56 -13.37 -19.16
CA ALA A 202 9.78 -12.56 -19.09
C ALA A 202 10.09 -11.81 -20.39
N ALA A 203 9.90 -12.44 -21.55
CA ALA A 203 10.10 -11.81 -22.87
C ALA A 203 9.05 -10.71 -23.19
N PHE A 204 8.04 -10.57 -22.36
CA PHE A 204 6.95 -9.60 -22.45
C PHE A 204 6.92 -8.67 -21.23
N LEU A 205 8.07 -8.37 -20.66
CA LEU A 205 8.26 -7.52 -19.50
C LEU A 205 7.37 -7.89 -18.30
N SER A 206 7.07 -9.19 -18.18
CA SER A 206 6.15 -9.79 -17.20
C SER A 206 4.69 -9.28 -17.28
N CYS A 207 4.26 -8.75 -18.43
CA CYS A 207 2.88 -8.39 -18.71
C CYS A 207 2.09 -9.63 -19.13
N GLU A 208 1.16 -10.09 -18.28
CA GLU A 208 0.39 -11.33 -18.52
C GLU A 208 -1.05 -11.06 -18.95
N ARG A 209 -1.62 -9.92 -18.55
CA ARG A 209 -3.02 -9.56 -18.78
C ARG A 209 -3.16 -8.07 -19.07
N LEU A 210 -4.25 -7.68 -19.71
CA LEU A 210 -4.57 -6.26 -19.89
C LEU A 210 -4.80 -5.59 -18.53
N PRO A 211 -4.35 -4.34 -18.34
CA PRO A 211 -4.62 -3.59 -17.12
C PRO A 211 -6.12 -3.52 -16.79
N LEU A 212 -6.46 -3.59 -15.51
CA LEU A 212 -7.82 -3.38 -15.02
C LEU A 212 -8.17 -1.91 -14.87
N LEU A 213 -7.15 -1.06 -14.68
CA LEU A 213 -7.32 0.39 -14.62
C LEU A 213 -7.43 0.94 -16.05
N LEU A 214 -8.48 1.72 -16.28
CA LEU A 214 -8.67 2.44 -17.53
C LEU A 214 -8.27 3.91 -17.30
N VAL A 215 -7.38 4.41 -18.13
CA VAL A 215 -6.95 5.81 -18.14
C VAL A 215 -7.43 6.47 -19.43
N GLN A 216 -7.64 7.79 -19.40
CA GLN A 216 -8.11 8.54 -20.57
C GLN A 216 -7.06 8.56 -21.69
N ASP A 217 -5.78 8.65 -21.32
CA ASP A 217 -4.65 8.58 -22.25
C ASP A 217 -3.73 7.42 -21.85
N ASP A 218 -3.61 6.43 -22.73
CA ASP A 218 -2.76 5.25 -22.53
C ASP A 218 -1.27 5.56 -22.46
N ASN A 219 -0.84 6.76 -22.88
CA ASN A 219 0.53 7.23 -22.70
C ASN A 219 0.83 7.72 -21.28
N HIS A 220 -0.19 7.82 -20.41
CA HIS A 220 0.04 8.08 -18.99
C HIS A 220 1.00 7.06 -18.40
N GLN A 221 1.93 7.57 -17.61
CA GLN A 221 2.85 6.72 -16.87
C GLN A 221 2.14 6.12 -15.66
N VAL A 222 2.44 4.86 -15.38
CA VAL A 222 1.81 4.14 -14.26
C VAL A 222 2.01 4.85 -12.93
N ILE A 223 3.17 5.48 -12.73
CA ILE A 223 3.51 6.17 -11.49
C ILE A 223 2.59 7.37 -11.17
N ASP A 224 1.95 7.95 -12.19
CA ASP A 224 1.03 9.08 -12.00
C ASP A 224 -0.35 8.64 -11.48
N VAL A 225 -0.71 7.36 -11.69
CA VAL A 225 -1.98 6.76 -11.27
C VAL A 225 -1.82 5.83 -10.06
N LEU A 226 -0.66 5.19 -9.96
CA LEU A 226 -0.27 4.28 -8.89
C LEU A 226 0.98 4.83 -8.19
N PRO A 227 0.85 5.72 -7.19
CA PRO A 227 1.98 6.24 -6.43
C PRO A 227 2.68 5.14 -5.62
N PRO A 228 3.96 5.35 -5.24
CA PRO A 228 4.64 4.45 -4.32
C PRO A 228 3.92 4.38 -2.97
N MET A 229 3.78 3.16 -2.45
CA MET A 229 3.03 2.82 -1.25
C MET A 229 3.86 3.00 0.03
N GLU A 230 3.62 4.08 0.78
CA GLU A 230 4.40 4.47 1.96
C GLU A 230 4.52 3.36 3.01
N LEU A 231 3.38 2.85 3.49
CA LEU A 231 3.34 1.88 4.58
C LEU A 231 4.09 0.59 4.23
N HIS A 232 3.83 0.04 3.04
CA HIS A 232 4.46 -1.22 2.62
C HIS A 232 5.95 -1.08 2.31
N LEU A 233 6.40 0.13 1.92
CA LEU A 233 7.83 0.44 1.81
C LEU A 233 8.48 0.49 3.19
N LEU A 234 7.86 1.19 4.16
CA LEU A 234 8.32 1.23 5.55
C LEU A 234 8.47 -0.16 6.15
N LEU A 235 7.38 -0.96 6.08
CA LEU A 235 7.35 -2.32 6.61
C LEU A 235 8.42 -3.21 5.97
N GLY A 236 8.51 -3.19 4.64
CA GLY A 236 9.40 -4.09 3.92
C GLY A 236 10.87 -3.81 4.16
N VAL A 237 11.26 -2.55 4.19
CA VAL A 237 12.66 -2.16 4.37
C VAL A 237 13.10 -2.35 5.82
N LEU A 238 12.30 -1.85 6.77
CA LEU A 238 12.68 -1.97 8.18
C LEU A 238 12.78 -3.43 8.64
N ASN A 239 11.76 -4.25 8.34
CA ASN A 239 11.80 -5.67 8.72
C ASN A 239 12.97 -6.42 8.04
N ASN A 240 13.37 -6.04 6.83
CA ASN A 240 14.52 -6.62 6.14
C ASN A 240 15.84 -6.27 6.85
N ILE A 241 16.06 -5.00 7.18
CA ILE A 241 17.27 -4.57 7.89
C ILE A 241 17.29 -5.14 9.31
N TYR A 242 16.15 -5.20 10.02
CA TYR A 242 16.06 -5.83 11.34
C TYR A 242 16.45 -7.31 11.31
N ASN A 243 15.97 -8.06 10.31
CA ASN A 243 16.34 -9.46 10.14
C ASN A 243 17.85 -9.62 9.85
N HIS A 244 18.41 -8.71 9.07
CA HIS A 244 19.85 -8.69 8.80
C HIS A 244 20.66 -8.42 10.07
N LEU A 245 20.26 -7.43 10.88
CA LEU A 245 20.86 -7.15 12.19
C LEU A 245 20.87 -8.41 13.06
N ASP A 246 19.73 -9.08 13.21
CA ASP A 246 19.60 -10.29 14.03
C ASP A 246 20.54 -11.42 13.51
N SER A 247 20.60 -11.58 12.19
CA SER A 247 21.49 -12.57 11.56
C SER A 247 22.97 -12.23 11.75
N SER A 248 23.35 -10.95 11.64
CA SER A 248 24.74 -10.49 11.81
C SER A 248 25.22 -10.69 13.26
N LEU A 249 24.38 -10.33 14.25
CA LEU A 249 24.68 -10.55 15.66
C LEU A 249 24.90 -12.03 15.99
N LYS A 250 24.01 -12.90 15.45
CA LYS A 250 24.13 -14.35 15.63
C LYS A 250 25.37 -14.93 14.96
N SER A 251 25.68 -14.50 13.73
CA SER A 251 26.85 -14.98 12.98
C SER A 251 28.18 -14.58 13.64
N SER A 252 28.19 -13.46 14.33
CA SER A 252 29.34 -12.95 15.07
C SER A 252 29.42 -13.50 16.51
N ASN A 253 28.57 -14.48 16.87
CA ASN A 253 28.47 -15.06 18.22
C ASN A 253 28.32 -14.00 19.32
N CYS A 254 27.60 -12.90 19.05
CA CYS A 254 27.29 -11.91 20.07
C CYS A 254 26.36 -12.50 21.14
N SER A 255 26.49 -12.00 22.38
CA SER A 255 25.62 -12.38 23.51
C SER A 255 24.16 -11.91 23.35
N ILE A 256 23.92 -10.98 22.43
CA ILE A 256 22.62 -10.34 22.17
C ILE A 256 22.07 -10.68 20.78
N THR A 257 20.77 -10.46 20.67
CA THR A 257 19.99 -10.55 19.44
C THR A 257 19.31 -9.22 19.16
N ALA A 258 18.69 -9.06 18.00
CA ALA A 258 17.87 -7.87 17.71
C ALA A 258 16.63 -7.76 18.65
N ALA A 259 16.19 -8.86 19.26
CA ALA A 259 15.09 -8.87 20.22
C ALA A 259 15.44 -8.14 21.52
N ASP A 260 16.73 -8.15 21.94
CA ASP A 260 17.20 -7.44 23.14
C ASP A 260 17.11 -5.90 23.00
N TRP A 261 16.98 -5.39 21.76
CA TRP A 261 16.63 -4.01 21.50
C TRP A 261 15.11 -3.80 21.51
N SER A 262 14.31 -4.66 20.85
CA SER A 262 12.89 -4.42 20.62
C SER A 262 12.00 -4.73 21.83
N ILE A 263 12.31 -5.76 22.62
CA ILE A 263 11.52 -6.18 23.78
C ILE A 263 11.47 -5.10 24.88
N PRO A 264 12.60 -4.50 25.31
CA PRO A 264 12.61 -3.45 26.35
C PRO A 264 11.77 -2.23 26.00
N ILE A 265 11.60 -1.92 24.72
CA ILE A 265 10.71 -0.84 24.26
C ILE A 265 9.26 -1.30 24.08
N GLY A 266 8.90 -2.50 24.53
CA GLY A 266 7.56 -3.04 24.50
C GLY A 266 7.10 -3.46 23.11
N LEU A 267 8.03 -3.96 22.26
CA LEU A 267 7.71 -4.44 20.91
C LEU A 267 8.04 -5.92 20.78
N THR A 268 7.04 -6.68 20.41
CA THR A 268 7.15 -8.10 20.04
C THR A 268 6.64 -8.30 18.63
N ARG A 269 7.26 -9.23 17.90
CA ARG A 269 6.81 -9.60 16.56
C ARG A 269 5.49 -10.36 16.65
N SER A 270 4.56 -10.03 15.77
CA SER A 270 3.27 -10.71 15.71
C SER A 270 3.37 -11.95 14.83
N GLU A 271 3.06 -13.13 15.38
CA GLU A 271 2.97 -14.39 14.63
C GLU A 271 1.95 -14.30 13.49
N HIS A 272 0.85 -13.59 13.70
CA HIS A 272 -0.21 -13.38 12.70
C HIS A 272 0.27 -12.64 11.45
N TYR A 273 1.36 -11.85 11.55
CA TYR A 273 1.96 -11.13 10.42
C TYR A 273 3.28 -11.76 9.95
N GLY A 274 3.42 -13.08 10.08
CA GLY A 274 4.63 -13.79 9.66
C GLY A 274 5.89 -13.36 10.43
N GLY A 275 5.73 -12.98 11.70
CA GLY A 275 6.85 -12.52 12.54
C GLY A 275 7.39 -11.14 12.13
N GLN A 276 6.57 -10.25 11.58
CA GLN A 276 6.95 -8.89 11.18
C GLN A 276 6.38 -7.83 12.13
N TYR A 277 6.99 -6.66 12.15
CA TYR A 277 6.47 -5.47 12.82
C TYR A 277 5.47 -4.74 11.94
N ASN A 278 4.39 -4.22 12.53
CA ASN A 278 3.45 -3.34 11.85
C ASN A 278 3.96 -1.88 11.74
N GLY A 279 3.23 -1.01 11.03
CA GLY A 279 3.67 0.36 10.76
C GLY A 279 4.01 1.18 12.01
N ASN A 280 3.14 1.14 13.03
CA ASN A 280 3.39 1.86 14.29
C ASN A 280 4.59 1.31 15.06
N GLN A 281 4.77 -0.02 15.03
CA GLN A 281 5.93 -0.67 15.66
C GLN A 281 7.21 -0.31 14.91
N CYS A 282 7.19 -0.28 13.57
CA CYS A 282 8.31 0.15 12.75
C CYS A 282 8.75 1.59 13.08
N LEU A 283 7.79 2.52 13.18
CA LEU A 283 8.09 3.90 13.58
C LEU A 283 8.64 4.00 15.01
N LYS A 284 8.17 3.15 15.92
CA LYS A 284 8.68 3.12 17.30
C LYS A 284 10.11 2.59 17.35
N LEU A 285 10.45 1.57 16.56
CA LEU A 285 11.84 1.09 16.40
C LEU A 285 12.74 2.20 15.86
N LEU A 286 12.36 2.87 14.78
CA LEU A 286 13.16 3.96 14.21
C LEU A 286 13.38 5.12 15.19
N LYS A 287 12.45 5.39 16.09
CA LYS A 287 12.58 6.42 17.14
C LYS A 287 13.46 5.99 18.32
N SER A 288 13.85 4.72 18.39
CA SER A 288 14.63 4.15 19.49
C SER A 288 16.04 3.71 19.06
N LEU A 289 16.58 4.23 17.95
CA LEU A 289 17.89 3.85 17.42
C LEU A 289 19.04 4.18 18.40
N ASP A 290 18.91 5.23 19.21
CA ASP A 290 19.90 5.56 20.26
C ASP A 290 20.00 4.44 21.31
N GLN A 291 18.88 3.74 21.58
CA GLN A 291 18.87 2.58 22.48
C GLN A 291 19.56 1.38 21.86
N LEU A 292 19.40 1.16 20.55
CA LEU A 292 20.15 0.14 19.82
C LEU A 292 21.65 0.44 19.86
N GLU A 293 22.05 1.68 19.57
CA GLU A 293 23.45 2.09 19.60
C GLU A 293 24.07 1.86 20.98
N SER A 294 23.36 2.26 22.03
CA SER A 294 23.80 2.07 23.42
C SER A 294 23.91 0.58 23.78
N LEU A 295 22.99 -0.25 23.33
CA LEU A 295 23.01 -1.69 23.52
C LEU A 295 24.23 -2.32 22.84
N LEU A 296 24.49 -1.99 21.57
CA LEU A 296 25.63 -2.51 20.82
C LEU A 296 26.96 -2.14 21.48
N LYS A 297 27.12 -0.90 21.99
CA LYS A 297 28.31 -0.45 22.71
C LYS A 297 28.51 -1.20 24.03
N ARG A 298 27.46 -1.33 24.83
CA ARG A 298 27.52 -1.97 26.15
C ARG A 298 27.89 -3.46 26.05
N GLU A 299 27.37 -4.14 25.03
CA GLU A 299 27.57 -5.58 24.85
C GLU A 299 28.77 -5.92 23.94
N GLY A 300 29.54 -4.92 23.50
CA GLY A 300 30.71 -5.13 22.63
C GLY A 300 30.34 -5.64 21.22
N ALA A 301 29.10 -5.42 20.76
CA ALA A 301 28.59 -5.93 19.50
C ALA A 301 28.61 -4.88 18.37
N VAL A 302 29.43 -3.82 18.52
CA VAL A 302 29.44 -2.68 17.58
C VAL A 302 29.83 -3.12 16.19
N GLU A 303 30.87 -3.93 16.00
CA GLU A 303 31.36 -4.36 14.69
C GLU A 303 30.24 -5.10 13.89
N ALA A 304 29.53 -5.99 14.57
CA ALA A 304 28.46 -6.78 13.96
C ALA A 304 27.19 -5.97 13.67
N GLY A 305 26.84 -4.99 14.53
CA GLY A 305 25.58 -4.26 14.48
C GLY A 305 25.65 -2.91 13.77
N GLN A 306 26.82 -2.27 13.69
CA GLN A 306 26.99 -0.89 13.19
C GLN A 306 26.51 -0.70 11.74
N PRO A 307 26.80 -1.62 10.80
CA PRO A 307 26.28 -1.45 9.43
C PRO A 307 24.76 -1.37 9.37
N ALA A 308 24.05 -2.24 10.10
CA ALA A 308 22.61 -2.22 10.17
C ALA A 308 22.07 -0.97 10.88
N LEU A 309 22.72 -0.53 11.96
CA LEU A 309 22.37 0.71 12.65
C LEU A 309 22.48 1.92 11.72
N HIS A 310 23.58 2.07 10.96
CA HIS A 310 23.75 3.16 10.00
C HIS A 310 22.68 3.13 8.91
N ALA A 311 22.34 1.96 8.38
CA ALA A 311 21.29 1.83 7.38
C ALA A 311 19.91 2.19 7.95
N LEU A 312 19.61 1.83 9.21
CA LEU A 312 18.38 2.22 9.91
C LEU A 312 18.34 3.73 10.19
N GLN A 313 19.45 4.34 10.60
CA GLN A 313 19.55 5.78 10.82
C GLN A 313 19.31 6.55 9.52
N ALA A 314 19.96 6.15 8.42
CA ALA A 314 19.76 6.75 7.11
C ALA A 314 18.32 6.54 6.61
N PHE A 315 17.73 5.36 6.81
CA PHE A 315 16.35 5.10 6.48
C PHE A 315 15.37 5.95 7.31
N TYR A 316 15.67 6.16 8.59
CA TYR A 316 14.85 7.06 9.42
C TYR A 316 14.86 8.51 8.91
N GLN A 317 15.99 8.99 8.39
CA GLN A 317 16.06 10.29 7.74
C GLN A 317 15.17 10.36 6.47
N VAL A 318 15.13 9.28 5.67
CA VAL A 318 14.19 9.18 4.53
C VAL A 318 12.74 9.26 5.03
N VAL A 319 12.39 8.48 6.05
CA VAL A 319 11.03 8.48 6.63
C VAL A 319 10.64 9.86 7.12
N GLN A 320 11.53 10.58 7.81
CA GLN A 320 11.26 11.93 8.31
C GLN A 320 11.10 12.95 7.18
N SER A 321 11.87 12.81 6.10
CA SER A 321 11.94 13.82 5.04
C SER A 321 10.82 13.74 4.00
N CYS A 322 10.27 12.54 3.75
CA CYS A 322 9.35 12.36 2.64
C CYS A 322 8.23 11.33 2.85
N PHE A 323 8.21 10.60 3.98
CA PHE A 323 7.04 9.83 4.38
C PHE A 323 6.12 10.74 5.24
N GLY A 324 4.84 10.39 5.37
CA GLY A 324 3.87 11.28 6.01
C GLY A 324 3.44 12.44 5.10
N ASP A 325 2.88 13.50 5.70
CA ASP A 325 2.27 14.61 4.94
C ASP A 325 3.29 15.67 4.47
N GLY A 326 4.44 15.77 5.13
CA GLY A 326 5.47 16.77 4.84
C GLY A 326 6.50 16.28 3.84
N LEU A 327 7.03 17.19 3.03
CA LEU A 327 8.14 16.94 2.11
C LEU A 327 9.25 17.94 2.38
N GLU A 328 10.46 17.46 2.75
CA GLU A 328 11.65 18.29 2.91
C GLU A 328 12.36 18.49 1.57
N LEU A 329 13.03 19.63 1.41
CA LEU A 329 13.72 19.97 0.15
C LEU A 329 14.88 19.02 -0.19
N ASN A 330 15.55 18.48 0.83
CA ASN A 330 16.72 17.62 0.69
C ASN A 330 16.40 16.11 0.75
N PHE A 331 15.14 15.72 0.56
CA PHE A 331 14.71 14.33 0.64
C PHE A 331 15.51 13.40 -0.29
N GLN A 332 15.91 13.89 -1.46
CA GLN A 332 16.67 13.11 -2.44
C GLN A 332 18.09 12.77 -1.96
N GLU A 333 18.75 13.70 -1.30
CA GLU A 333 20.08 13.47 -0.69
C GLU A 333 19.98 12.38 0.38
N LYS A 334 18.95 12.42 1.22
CA LYS A 334 18.69 11.40 2.25
C LYS A 334 18.40 10.02 1.66
N ILE A 335 17.67 9.95 0.55
CA ILE A 335 17.44 8.69 -0.17
C ILE A 335 18.76 8.14 -0.73
N ASN A 336 19.62 8.99 -1.30
CA ASN A 336 20.92 8.57 -1.82
C ASN A 336 21.85 8.06 -0.70
N GLU A 337 21.86 8.74 0.46
CA GLU A 337 22.60 8.30 1.65
C GLU A 337 22.10 6.94 2.14
N PHE A 338 20.78 6.77 2.24
CA PHE A 338 20.18 5.48 2.59
C PHE A 338 20.62 4.39 1.59
N GLY A 339 20.55 4.65 0.29
CA GLY A 339 21.01 3.71 -0.73
C GLY A 339 22.44 3.26 -0.51
N THR A 340 23.35 4.22 -0.24
CA THR A 340 24.75 3.95 0.06
C THR A 340 24.92 3.07 1.29
N CYS A 341 24.20 3.36 2.39
CA CYS A 341 24.24 2.58 3.61
C CYS A 341 23.63 1.17 3.42
N TYR A 342 22.50 1.07 2.71
CA TYR A 342 21.84 -0.19 2.45
C TYR A 342 22.70 -1.16 1.62
N LEU A 343 23.36 -0.66 0.57
CA LEU A 343 24.22 -1.48 -0.28
C LEU A 343 25.43 -2.05 0.47
N LYS A 344 25.96 -1.34 1.46
CA LYS A 344 27.04 -1.82 2.34
C LYS A 344 26.63 -3.04 3.19
N LEU A 345 25.32 -3.28 3.39
CA LEU A 345 24.84 -4.48 4.09
C LEU A 345 25.03 -5.77 3.27
N GLY A 346 25.32 -5.68 1.96
CA GLY A 346 25.35 -6.84 1.08
C GLY A 346 23.98 -7.49 0.84
N LEU A 347 22.90 -6.85 1.28
CA LEU A 347 21.54 -7.32 1.06
C LEU A 347 21.12 -7.10 -0.40
N PRO A 348 20.29 -8.00 -0.97
CA PRO A 348 19.76 -7.80 -2.31
C PRO A 348 18.81 -6.59 -2.33
N VAL A 349 18.88 -5.80 -3.39
CA VAL A 349 17.90 -4.74 -3.64
C VAL A 349 16.57 -5.38 -4.01
N THR A 350 15.64 -5.39 -3.05
CA THR A 350 14.28 -5.90 -3.26
C THR A 350 13.45 -4.92 -4.08
N PRO A 351 12.29 -5.32 -4.66
CA PRO A 351 11.40 -4.37 -5.33
C PRO A 351 10.97 -3.18 -4.47
N LYS A 352 10.87 -3.35 -3.14
CA LYS A 352 10.54 -2.26 -2.20
C LYS A 352 11.71 -1.29 -2.01
N VAL A 353 12.93 -1.80 -1.88
CA VAL A 353 14.14 -0.97 -1.81
C VAL A 353 14.34 -0.23 -3.13
N HIS A 354 14.21 -0.93 -4.27
CA HIS A 354 14.24 -0.31 -5.60
C HIS A 354 13.21 0.82 -5.72
N ALA A 355 11.98 0.62 -5.23
CA ALA A 355 10.97 1.67 -5.24
C ALA A 355 11.41 2.91 -4.45
N ILE A 356 12.03 2.74 -3.26
CA ILE A 356 12.53 3.88 -2.47
C ILE A 356 13.64 4.61 -3.21
N LEU A 357 14.61 3.87 -3.76
CA LEU A 357 15.79 4.48 -4.37
C LEU A 357 15.48 5.18 -5.71
N VAL A 358 14.51 4.66 -6.47
CA VAL A 358 14.23 5.11 -7.85
C VAL A 358 12.89 5.84 -7.95
N HIS A 359 11.81 5.22 -7.48
CA HIS A 359 10.46 5.69 -7.80
C HIS A 359 9.91 6.71 -6.82
N VAL A 360 10.31 6.66 -5.55
CA VAL A 360 9.93 7.70 -4.57
C VAL A 360 10.48 9.07 -5.01
N PRO A 361 11.79 9.25 -5.33
CA PRO A 361 12.27 10.53 -5.83
C PRO A 361 11.62 10.95 -7.14
N GLN A 362 11.42 10.04 -8.09
CA GLN A 362 10.74 10.35 -9.35
C GLN A 362 9.32 10.86 -9.12
N PHE A 363 8.53 10.18 -8.28
CA PHE A 363 7.16 10.55 -7.97
C PHE A 363 7.07 11.90 -7.26
N LEU A 364 7.86 12.09 -6.19
CA LEU A 364 7.81 13.31 -5.38
C LEU A 364 8.32 14.54 -6.15
N THR A 365 9.33 14.38 -7.00
CA THR A 365 9.81 15.47 -7.87
C THR A 365 8.73 15.90 -8.86
N ARG A 366 8.02 14.95 -9.48
CA ARG A 366 6.91 15.24 -10.40
C ARG A 366 5.76 15.97 -9.70
N ASN A 367 5.51 15.64 -8.44
CA ASN A 367 4.45 16.21 -7.61
C ASN A 367 4.93 17.31 -6.66
N SER A 368 6.12 17.87 -6.88
CA SER A 368 6.77 18.85 -5.97
C SER A 368 5.97 20.13 -5.75
N LYS A 369 5.15 20.55 -6.73
CA LYS A 369 4.24 21.70 -6.58
C LYS A 369 3.26 21.55 -5.42
N GLN A 370 2.90 20.33 -5.07
CA GLN A 370 1.95 20.06 -3.97
C GLN A 370 2.62 20.12 -2.59
N LYS A 371 3.96 20.13 -2.51
CA LYS A 371 4.75 20.12 -1.26
C LYS A 371 4.28 19.04 -0.26
N LYS A 372 3.83 17.86 -0.77
CA LYS A 372 3.30 16.75 0.00
C LYS A 372 4.25 15.57 -0.01
N GLY A 373 4.42 14.93 1.15
CA GLY A 373 5.10 13.65 1.26
C GLY A 373 4.21 12.48 0.85
N LEU A 374 4.76 11.26 0.86
CA LEU A 374 4.06 10.05 0.43
C LEU A 374 2.78 9.76 1.22
N GLY A 375 2.69 10.21 2.47
CA GLY A 375 1.52 10.01 3.32
C GLY A 375 0.22 10.57 2.75
N TYR A 376 0.31 11.62 1.92
CA TYR A 376 -0.85 12.16 1.23
C TYR A 376 -1.50 11.14 0.27
N TRP A 377 -0.69 10.29 -0.37
CA TRP A 377 -1.14 9.23 -1.28
C TRP A 377 -1.18 7.84 -0.63
N SER A 378 -0.83 7.74 0.65
CA SER A 378 -0.62 6.48 1.36
C SER A 378 -1.88 5.60 1.40
N GLU A 379 -1.64 4.30 1.38
CA GLU A 379 -2.59 3.22 1.61
C GLU A 379 -2.90 2.97 3.10
N GLN A 380 -2.20 3.63 4.00
CA GLN A 380 -2.31 3.41 5.46
C GLN A 380 -3.74 3.53 5.99
N ALA A 381 -4.54 4.43 5.38
CA ALA A 381 -5.94 4.58 5.76
C ALA A 381 -6.78 3.33 5.45
N LEU A 382 -6.43 2.56 4.40
CA LEU A 382 -7.10 1.30 4.04
C LEU A 382 -6.88 0.20 5.08
N GLU A 383 -5.65 0.08 5.58
CA GLU A 383 -5.34 -0.87 6.64
C GLU A 383 -6.19 -0.60 7.90
N SER A 384 -6.44 0.66 8.21
CA SER A 384 -7.31 1.02 9.33
C SER A 384 -8.78 0.67 9.08
N VAL A 385 -9.23 0.67 7.80
CA VAL A 385 -10.58 0.23 7.43
C VAL A 385 -10.80 -1.24 7.81
N HIS A 386 -9.79 -2.10 7.71
CA HIS A 386 -9.92 -3.50 8.11
C HIS A 386 -10.28 -3.62 9.58
N HIS A 387 -9.56 -2.91 10.44
CA HIS A 387 -9.81 -2.93 11.88
C HIS A 387 -11.19 -2.38 12.24
N ASP A 388 -11.57 -1.21 11.69
CA ASP A 388 -12.85 -0.58 11.95
C ASP A 388 -14.02 -1.40 11.40
N TRP A 389 -13.82 -2.01 10.24
CA TRP A 389 -14.80 -2.93 9.63
C TRP A 389 -14.99 -4.19 10.48
N ASP A 390 -13.91 -4.84 10.91
CA ASP A 390 -13.97 -6.08 11.66
C ASP A 390 -14.67 -5.88 13.02
N ALA A 391 -14.38 -4.75 13.68
CA ALA A 391 -15.05 -4.35 14.90
C ALA A 391 -16.57 -4.16 14.69
N LEU A 392 -16.96 -3.50 13.59
CA LEU A 392 -18.38 -3.29 13.27
C LEU A 392 -19.05 -4.59 12.82
N TRP A 393 -18.36 -5.38 11.98
CA TRP A 393 -18.88 -6.65 11.45
C TRP A 393 -19.22 -7.64 12.56
N GLY A 394 -18.52 -7.59 13.70
CA GLY A 394 -18.83 -8.41 14.86
C GLY A 394 -20.31 -8.39 15.26
N ASP A 395 -20.95 -7.21 15.18
CA ASP A 395 -22.38 -7.02 15.51
C ASP A 395 -23.34 -7.59 14.45
N TYR A 396 -22.89 -7.64 13.21
CA TYR A 396 -23.72 -8.09 12.06
C TYR A 396 -23.43 -9.51 11.60
N LYS A 397 -22.35 -10.12 12.09
CA LYS A 397 -21.81 -11.39 11.62
C LYS A 397 -22.85 -12.50 11.57
N ARG A 398 -22.96 -13.13 10.40
CA ARG A 398 -23.74 -14.36 10.17
C ARG A 398 -22.92 -15.29 9.27
N PRO A 399 -23.11 -16.61 9.34
CA PRO A 399 -22.55 -17.53 8.36
C PRO A 399 -23.00 -17.15 6.94
N ILE A 400 -22.13 -17.32 5.94
CA ILE A 400 -22.44 -16.97 4.52
C ILE A 400 -23.68 -17.70 4.00
N THR A 401 -23.95 -18.90 4.54
CA THR A 401 -25.13 -19.71 4.18
C THR A 401 -26.43 -19.27 4.87
N HIS A 402 -26.34 -18.33 5.83
CA HIS A 402 -27.52 -17.88 6.56
C HIS A 402 -28.40 -16.99 5.68
N LYS A 403 -29.75 -17.17 5.75
CA LYS A 403 -30.73 -16.43 4.93
C LYS A 403 -30.60 -14.90 5.02
N GLU A 404 -30.26 -14.37 6.20
CA GLU A 404 -30.12 -12.94 6.45
C GLU A 404 -28.69 -12.41 6.15
N TYR A 405 -27.77 -13.25 5.70
CA TYR A 405 -26.38 -12.82 5.49
C TYR A 405 -26.26 -11.61 4.58
N LYS A 406 -26.96 -11.62 3.43
CA LYS A 406 -26.91 -10.52 2.44
C LYS A 406 -27.39 -9.20 3.03
N GLU A 407 -28.48 -9.23 3.78
CA GLU A 407 -29.07 -8.05 4.45
C GLU A 407 -28.13 -7.52 5.54
N LYS A 408 -27.54 -8.41 6.34
CA LYS A 408 -26.59 -8.02 7.38
C LYS A 408 -25.30 -7.43 6.81
N LEU A 409 -24.77 -7.99 5.71
CA LEU A 409 -23.61 -7.42 5.03
C LEU A 409 -23.92 -6.03 4.47
N LEU A 410 -25.08 -5.84 3.83
CA LEU A 410 -25.53 -4.55 3.33
C LEU A 410 -25.74 -3.53 4.47
N ALA A 411 -26.43 -3.93 5.55
CA ALA A 411 -26.65 -3.07 6.71
C ALA A 411 -25.33 -2.63 7.37
N CYS A 412 -24.34 -3.55 7.49
CA CYS A 412 -23.02 -3.22 7.97
C CYS A 412 -22.32 -2.20 7.07
N ALA A 413 -22.36 -2.38 5.75
CA ALA A 413 -21.76 -1.45 4.79
C ALA A 413 -22.41 -0.05 4.86
N ILE A 414 -23.72 0.04 4.95
CA ILE A 414 -24.45 1.30 5.12
C ILE A 414 -24.06 1.95 6.46
N ARG A 415 -24.04 1.18 7.54
CA ARG A 415 -23.67 1.69 8.88
C ARG A 415 -22.22 2.17 8.92
N TYR A 416 -21.31 1.45 8.28
CA TYR A 416 -19.91 1.87 8.14
C TYR A 416 -19.86 3.24 7.43
N ASN A 417 -20.41 3.31 6.21
CA ASN A 417 -20.34 4.50 5.37
C ASN A 417 -21.03 5.71 6.00
N SER A 418 -22.17 5.53 6.70
CA SER A 418 -22.88 6.63 7.37
C SER A 418 -22.07 7.36 8.47
N ARG A 419 -20.97 6.75 8.93
CA ARG A 419 -20.04 7.40 9.88
C ARG A 419 -19.03 8.34 9.22
N HIS A 420 -18.96 8.30 7.87
CA HIS A 420 -17.93 8.95 7.07
C HIS A 420 -18.49 10.01 6.09
N ILE A 421 -19.80 10.25 6.14
CA ILE A 421 -20.52 11.26 5.34
C ILE A 421 -20.49 12.62 6.02
#